data_36f49fbbb9713d78779b6bb34d5badfd
#
_entry.id   36f49fbbb9713d78779b6bb34d5badfd
#
_cell.length_a   1.000
_cell.length_b   1.000
_cell.length_c   1.000
_cell.angle_alpha   90.00
_cell.angle_beta   90.00
_cell.angle_gamma   90.00
#
_symmetry.space_group_name_H-M   'P 1'
#
loop_
_entity.id
_entity.type
_entity.pdbx_description
1 polymer ?
#
loop_
_entity_poly.entity_id
_entity_poly.type
_entity_poly.pdbx_seq_one_letter_code
_entity_poly.pdbx_strand_id
1 'polypeptide(L)'
;MFDFFRKILTSSSNNKYDFETLEGIQNIPIPKYKPLQGMASAVNNIEYILQRKATEHKKNGRMDLAIACLRKANEIFPHSNFAWTEKDYMRLVEYLKADRQFDEARKEEQKVKELFAKFDKEREENDAMINREVYGNTDIVSTNETYFVCDECAKYTKRYFSISGNSKKYPKLPEYLLHKSEEHKYCSITIYPVLDDISLPAWDYKGDFIKYCNRPFVDERTKEQKAIFEKEVKEKEEMARDKEFYDLIFEKFPEIAPKSFGGYRRMKASNSENYKKLLKKAEELLGYDFYTK
;
A
#
# COMPACT_ATOMS: atom_id res chain seq x y z
N MET A 1 23.69 -19.08 -14.92
CA MET A 1 22.42 -18.39 -15.22
C MET A 1 22.39 -16.98 -14.62
N PHE A 2 22.88 -16.73 -13.40
CA PHE A 2 22.94 -15.38 -12.79
C PHE A 2 23.85 -14.39 -13.50
N ASP A 3 24.97 -14.82 -14.09
CA ASP A 3 25.89 -13.92 -14.82
C ASP A 3 25.35 -13.46 -16.18
N PHE A 4 24.45 -14.22 -16.79
CA PHE A 4 23.80 -13.84 -18.05
C PHE A 4 22.81 -12.67 -17.81
N PHE A 5 22.02 -12.71 -16.73
CA PHE A 5 21.15 -11.60 -16.34
C PHE A 5 21.93 -10.35 -15.91
N ARG A 6 23.11 -10.54 -15.29
CA ARG A 6 23.98 -9.43 -14.91
C ARG A 6 24.54 -8.72 -16.15
N LYS A 7 24.89 -9.46 -17.21
CA LYS A 7 25.38 -8.90 -18.49
C LYS A 7 24.29 -8.18 -19.29
N ILE A 8 23.05 -8.68 -19.30
CA ILE A 8 21.92 -8.00 -19.97
C ILE A 8 21.57 -6.69 -19.26
N LEU A 9 21.71 -6.63 -17.94
CA LEU A 9 21.41 -5.44 -17.15
C LEU A 9 22.52 -4.37 -17.19
N THR A 10 23.71 -4.71 -17.69
CA THR A 10 24.85 -3.78 -17.81
C THR A 10 25.11 -3.30 -19.24
N SER A 11 24.43 -3.86 -20.24
CA SER A 11 24.63 -3.48 -21.63
C SER A 11 23.49 -2.61 -22.16
N SER A 12 23.87 -1.40 -22.55
CA SER A 12 23.19 -0.48 -23.46
C SER A 12 21.95 0.28 -22.93
N SER A 13 22.13 1.45 -22.59
CA SER A 13 21.43 2.73 -22.69
C SER A 13 21.73 3.71 -21.55
N ASN A 14 22.48 3.28 -20.53
CA ASN A 14 22.79 4.08 -19.34
C ASN A 14 23.84 5.18 -19.55
N ASN A 15 24.49 5.26 -20.71
CA ASN A 15 25.52 6.29 -20.99
C ASN A 15 24.94 7.67 -21.40
N LYS A 16 23.62 7.82 -21.39
CA LYS A 16 23.01 9.09 -21.83
C LYS A 16 22.99 10.16 -20.74
N TYR A 17 22.97 9.76 -19.47
CA TYR A 17 22.85 10.65 -18.33
C TYR A 17 23.96 10.41 -17.31
N ASP A 18 24.47 11.49 -16.72
CA ASP A 18 25.41 11.43 -15.61
C ASP A 18 24.66 11.26 -14.29
N PHE A 19 24.81 10.10 -13.66
CA PHE A 19 24.25 9.77 -12.36
C PHE A 19 25.26 9.91 -11.22
N GLU A 20 26.50 10.27 -11.52
CA GLU A 20 27.61 10.28 -10.57
C GLU A 20 27.87 11.67 -9.99
N THR A 21 27.16 12.70 -10.50
CA THR A 21 27.22 14.07 -10.01
C THR A 21 25.84 14.63 -9.74
N LEU A 22 25.75 15.57 -8.76
CA LEU A 22 24.49 16.26 -8.44
C LEU A 22 23.95 17.03 -9.65
N GLU A 23 24.84 17.72 -10.37
CA GLU A 23 24.51 18.49 -11.56
C GLU A 23 23.97 17.58 -12.67
N GLY A 24 24.64 16.44 -12.92
CA GLY A 24 24.22 15.46 -13.91
C GLY A 24 22.81 14.92 -13.62
N ILE A 25 22.53 14.60 -12.37
CA ILE A 25 21.19 14.12 -11.95
C ILE A 25 20.13 15.22 -12.11
N GLN A 26 20.43 16.46 -11.71
CA GLN A 26 19.50 17.58 -11.82
C GLN A 26 19.15 17.90 -13.27
N ASN A 27 20.12 17.79 -14.17
CA ASN A 27 19.97 18.09 -15.60
C ASN A 27 19.23 16.97 -16.38
N ILE A 28 18.85 15.87 -15.76
CA ILE A 28 18.03 14.85 -16.40
C ILE A 28 16.67 15.46 -16.79
N PRO A 29 16.31 15.47 -18.08
CA PRO A 29 15.04 16.08 -18.50
C PRO A 29 13.85 15.24 -18.06
N ILE A 30 12.72 15.89 -17.85
CA ILE A 30 11.43 15.21 -17.68
C ILE A 30 11.06 14.59 -19.05
N PRO A 31 10.92 13.27 -19.15
CA PRO A 31 10.62 12.63 -20.41
C PRO A 31 9.17 12.90 -20.83
N LYS A 32 8.97 13.04 -22.14
CA LYS A 32 7.62 13.05 -22.74
C LYS A 32 7.29 11.60 -23.12
N TYR A 33 6.52 10.93 -22.27
CA TYR A 33 6.07 9.58 -22.57
C TYR A 33 4.92 9.61 -23.61
N LYS A 34 4.97 8.66 -24.54
CA LYS A 34 3.82 8.39 -25.41
C LYS A 34 2.88 7.42 -24.70
N PRO A 35 1.57 7.50 -24.94
CA PRO A 35 0.64 6.49 -24.44
C PRO A 35 1.14 5.09 -24.79
N LEU A 36 1.12 4.18 -23.81
CA LEU A 36 1.57 2.81 -24.00
C LEU A 36 0.66 2.08 -25.00
N GLN A 37 1.24 1.66 -26.10
CA GLN A 37 0.65 0.63 -26.96
C GLN A 37 1.28 -0.72 -26.57
N GLY A 38 0.60 -1.45 -25.68
CA GLY A 38 1.04 -2.75 -25.18
C GLY A 38 1.81 -2.68 -23.85
N MET A 39 2.19 -3.84 -23.29
CA MET A 39 2.97 -3.94 -22.06
C MET A 39 4.44 -3.53 -22.29
N ALA A 40 4.73 -2.24 -22.22
CA ALA A 40 6.11 -1.77 -22.16
C ALA A 40 6.69 -2.03 -20.76
N SER A 41 7.90 -2.55 -20.71
CA SER A 41 8.60 -2.79 -19.45
C SER A 41 9.03 -1.47 -18.82
N ALA A 42 8.62 -1.20 -17.58
CA ALA A 42 9.02 -0.05 -16.77
C ALA A 42 10.53 0.01 -16.53
N VAL A 43 11.25 -1.10 -16.74
CA VAL A 43 12.68 -1.28 -16.41
C VAL A 43 13.60 -0.30 -17.13
N ASN A 44 13.16 0.21 -18.28
CA ASN A 44 13.95 1.17 -19.08
C ASN A 44 13.52 2.63 -18.85
N ASN A 45 12.54 2.89 -18.02
CA ASN A 45 12.11 4.25 -17.71
C ASN A 45 13.14 4.92 -16.79
N ILE A 46 13.38 6.20 -17.04
CA ILE A 46 14.39 6.96 -16.31
C ILE A 46 14.11 7.03 -14.80
N GLU A 47 12.85 7.13 -14.42
CA GLU A 47 12.44 7.15 -13.00
C GLU A 47 12.76 5.82 -12.29
N TYR A 48 12.60 4.70 -12.97
CA TYR A 48 13.00 3.40 -12.43
C TYR A 48 14.52 3.28 -12.30
N ILE A 49 15.26 3.78 -13.32
CA ILE A 49 16.73 3.82 -13.29
C ILE A 49 17.20 4.68 -12.12
N LEU A 50 16.60 5.86 -11.91
CA LEU A 50 16.92 6.75 -10.80
C LEU A 50 16.69 6.08 -9.43
N GLN A 51 15.61 5.35 -9.26
CA GLN A 51 15.34 4.59 -8.02
C GLN A 51 16.41 3.50 -7.77
N ARG A 52 16.87 2.83 -8.83
CA ARG A 52 17.94 1.83 -8.73
C ARG A 52 19.28 2.50 -8.39
N LYS A 53 19.61 3.60 -9.05
CA LYS A 53 20.83 4.38 -8.80
C LYS A 53 20.83 4.93 -7.37
N ALA A 54 19.71 5.41 -6.86
CA ALA A 54 19.59 5.80 -5.45
C ALA A 54 19.97 4.66 -4.49
N THR A 55 19.48 3.44 -4.76
CA THR A 55 19.86 2.27 -3.95
C THR A 55 21.34 1.94 -4.03
N GLU A 56 21.93 2.06 -5.22
CA GLU A 56 23.35 1.83 -5.48
C GLU A 56 24.22 2.86 -4.74
N HIS A 57 23.92 4.15 -4.89
CA HIS A 57 24.61 5.23 -4.19
C HIS A 57 24.54 5.10 -2.67
N LYS A 58 23.34 4.76 -2.12
CA LYS A 58 23.20 4.49 -0.68
C LYS A 58 24.11 3.36 -0.20
N LYS A 59 24.20 2.25 -0.95
CA LYS A 59 25.12 1.14 -0.63
C LYS A 59 26.59 1.55 -0.65
N ASN A 60 26.92 2.51 -1.51
CA ASN A 60 28.28 3.05 -1.67
C ASN A 60 28.57 4.23 -0.71
N GLY A 61 27.67 4.52 0.23
CA GLY A 61 27.83 5.61 1.20
C GLY A 61 27.63 7.03 0.63
N ARG A 62 27.17 7.16 -0.63
CA ARG A 62 26.89 8.44 -1.31
C ARG A 62 25.42 8.81 -1.12
N MET A 63 25.06 9.21 0.12
CA MET A 63 23.67 9.54 0.44
C MET A 63 23.20 10.81 -0.28
N ASP A 64 24.09 11.75 -0.52
CA ASP A 64 23.88 12.95 -1.31
C ASP A 64 23.31 12.66 -2.71
N LEU A 65 23.96 11.77 -3.45
CA LEU A 65 23.51 11.35 -4.78
C LEU A 65 22.27 10.49 -4.73
N ALA A 66 22.14 9.65 -3.68
CA ALA A 66 20.99 8.81 -3.50
C ALA A 66 19.69 9.65 -3.31
N ILE A 67 19.77 10.71 -2.49
CA ILE A 67 18.68 11.66 -2.27
C ILE A 67 18.39 12.44 -3.56
N ALA A 68 19.41 12.92 -4.27
CA ALA A 68 19.25 13.63 -5.54
C ALA A 68 18.53 12.77 -6.59
N CYS A 69 18.88 11.49 -6.70
CA CYS A 69 18.20 10.55 -7.59
C CYS A 69 16.72 10.38 -7.24
N LEU A 70 16.37 10.26 -5.96
CA LEU A 70 14.97 10.09 -5.53
C LEU A 70 14.17 11.39 -5.70
N ARG A 71 14.78 12.57 -5.47
CA ARG A 71 14.12 13.84 -5.78
C ARG A 71 13.75 13.92 -7.25
N LYS A 72 14.72 13.59 -8.12
CA LYS A 72 14.51 13.62 -9.56
C LYS A 72 13.49 12.59 -10.00
N ALA A 73 13.46 11.41 -9.39
CA ALA A 73 12.42 10.41 -9.64
C ALA A 73 11.03 10.93 -9.26
N ASN A 74 10.87 11.53 -8.06
CA ASN A 74 9.60 12.09 -7.61
C ASN A 74 9.12 13.26 -8.50
N GLU A 75 10.04 14.04 -9.07
CA GLU A 75 9.72 15.09 -10.06
C GLU A 75 9.16 14.51 -11.37
N ILE A 76 9.67 13.34 -11.79
CA ILE A 76 9.29 12.67 -13.03
C ILE A 76 8.01 11.84 -12.89
N PHE A 77 7.73 11.26 -11.73
CA PHE A 77 6.60 10.36 -11.50
C PHE A 77 5.25 10.89 -12.00
N PRO A 78 4.87 12.17 -11.81
CA PRO A 78 3.60 12.70 -12.32
C PRO A 78 3.49 12.69 -13.86
N HIS A 79 4.62 12.60 -14.55
CA HIS A 79 4.71 12.59 -16.01
C HIS A 79 4.88 11.18 -16.59
N SER A 80 4.95 10.17 -15.74
CA SER A 80 5.17 8.78 -16.12
C SER A 80 3.89 8.13 -16.67
N ASN A 81 4.08 7.10 -17.51
CA ASN A 81 2.99 6.23 -17.96
C ASN A 81 2.63 5.13 -16.92
N PHE A 82 3.30 5.12 -15.79
CA PHE A 82 3.06 4.17 -14.70
C PHE A 82 2.44 4.87 -13.51
N ALA A 83 1.50 4.19 -12.85
CA ALA A 83 0.97 4.62 -11.58
C ALA A 83 1.98 4.30 -10.47
N TRP A 84 2.72 5.31 -10.02
CA TRP A 84 3.62 5.22 -8.89
C TRP A 84 2.84 5.31 -7.59
N THR A 85 3.19 4.46 -6.63
CA THR A 85 2.48 4.37 -5.35
C THR A 85 3.02 5.39 -4.34
N GLU A 86 2.25 5.71 -3.30
CA GLU A 86 2.70 6.52 -2.17
C GLU A 86 4.04 6.01 -1.60
N LYS A 87 4.20 4.69 -1.51
CA LYS A 87 5.45 4.05 -1.04
C LYS A 87 6.66 4.43 -1.89
N ASP A 88 6.49 4.60 -3.20
CA ASP A 88 7.58 4.97 -4.11
C ASP A 88 8.02 6.40 -3.86
N TYR A 89 7.07 7.33 -3.67
CA TYR A 89 7.36 8.72 -3.30
C TYR A 89 7.98 8.83 -1.90
N MET A 90 7.50 8.06 -0.94
CA MET A 90 7.99 8.05 0.45
C MET A 90 9.43 7.56 0.59
N ARG A 91 9.99 6.89 -0.42
CA ARG A 91 11.42 6.50 -0.40
C ARG A 91 12.35 7.69 -0.21
N LEU A 92 12.04 8.86 -0.80
CA LEU A 92 12.81 10.09 -0.57
C LEU A 92 12.79 10.48 0.90
N VAL A 93 11.62 10.45 1.53
CA VAL A 93 11.45 10.75 2.97
C VAL A 93 12.30 9.82 3.83
N GLU A 94 12.29 8.52 3.52
CA GLU A 94 13.10 7.53 4.25
C GLU A 94 14.61 7.79 4.12
N TYR A 95 15.07 8.25 2.95
CA TYR A 95 16.49 8.54 2.72
C TYR A 95 16.90 9.85 3.40
N LEU A 96 16.04 10.88 3.38
CA LEU A 96 16.26 12.11 4.13
C LEU A 96 16.33 11.84 5.64
N LYS A 97 15.40 11.04 6.19
CA LYS A 97 15.44 10.61 7.60
C LYS A 97 16.75 9.86 7.91
N ALA A 98 17.18 8.97 7.04
CA ALA A 98 18.43 8.21 7.22
C ALA A 98 19.68 9.11 7.19
N ASP A 99 19.63 10.22 6.46
CA ASP A 99 20.66 11.25 6.39
C ASP A 99 20.51 12.36 7.46
N ARG A 100 19.57 12.18 8.40
CA ARG A 100 19.25 13.11 9.50
C ARG A 100 18.74 14.50 9.05
N GLN A 101 18.22 14.60 7.84
CA GLN A 101 17.58 15.81 7.31
C GLN A 101 16.09 15.83 7.68
N PHE A 102 15.77 15.85 8.98
CA PHE A 102 14.41 15.63 9.50
C PHE A 102 13.41 16.72 9.08
N ASP A 103 13.84 17.99 9.05
CA ASP A 103 12.95 19.09 8.65
C ASP A 103 12.54 18.99 7.19
N GLU A 104 13.48 18.59 6.34
CA GLU A 104 13.22 18.36 4.94
C GLU A 104 12.37 17.11 4.72
N ALA A 105 12.66 16.04 5.45
CA ALA A 105 11.86 14.82 5.43
C ALA A 105 10.39 15.09 5.78
N ARG A 106 10.12 15.91 6.82
CA ARG A 106 8.74 16.31 7.19
C ARG A 106 8.04 17.08 6.08
N LYS A 107 8.74 18.02 5.44
CA LYS A 107 8.18 18.79 4.33
C LYS A 107 7.83 17.90 3.13
N GLU A 108 8.71 16.96 2.78
CA GLU A 108 8.46 16.03 1.69
C GLU A 108 7.34 15.03 2.04
N GLU A 109 7.31 14.53 3.27
CA GLU A 109 6.23 13.66 3.75
C GLU A 109 4.86 14.35 3.68
N GLN A 110 4.79 15.61 4.07
CA GLN A 110 3.56 16.39 3.98
C GLN A 110 3.12 16.58 2.52
N LYS A 111 4.04 16.90 1.61
CA LYS A 111 3.74 17.01 0.16
C LYS A 111 3.20 15.70 -0.41
N VAL A 112 3.80 14.56 -0.03
CA VAL A 112 3.33 13.25 -0.49
C VAL A 112 1.92 12.96 0.03
N LYS A 113 1.66 13.20 1.31
CA LYS A 113 0.32 13.02 1.90
C LYS A 113 -0.74 13.90 1.22
N GLU A 114 -0.43 15.17 0.95
CA GLU A 114 -1.34 16.08 0.25
C GLU A 114 -1.60 15.62 -1.19
N LEU A 115 -0.56 15.15 -1.90
CA LEU A 115 -0.69 14.62 -3.25
C LEU A 115 -1.61 13.39 -3.29
N PHE A 116 -1.41 12.45 -2.38
CA PHE A 116 -2.21 11.22 -2.36
C PHE A 116 -3.62 11.45 -1.81
N ALA A 117 -3.81 12.36 -0.86
CA ALA A 117 -5.15 12.78 -0.45
C ALA A 117 -5.95 13.40 -1.61
N LYS A 118 -5.27 14.15 -2.50
CA LYS A 118 -5.90 14.68 -3.73
C LYS A 118 -6.26 13.54 -4.70
N PHE A 119 -5.36 12.58 -4.92
CA PHE A 119 -5.65 11.42 -5.77
C PHE A 119 -6.78 10.56 -5.22
N ASP A 120 -6.83 10.36 -3.91
CA ASP A 120 -7.92 9.61 -3.27
C ASP A 120 -9.25 10.33 -3.44
N LYS A 121 -9.30 11.65 -3.29
CA LYS A 121 -10.49 12.45 -3.53
C LYS A 121 -10.93 12.40 -5.01
N GLU A 122 -10.01 12.55 -5.96
CA GLU A 122 -10.30 12.42 -7.39
C GLU A 122 -10.79 11.00 -7.75
N ARG A 123 -10.24 9.98 -7.10
CA ARG A 123 -10.70 8.59 -7.25
C ARG A 123 -12.10 8.40 -6.69
N GLU A 124 -12.39 8.92 -5.49
CA GLU A 124 -13.73 8.88 -4.89
C GLU A 124 -14.76 9.60 -5.76
N GLU A 125 -14.42 10.77 -6.33
CA GLU A 125 -15.28 11.51 -7.25
C GLU A 125 -15.51 10.73 -8.55
N ASN A 126 -14.46 10.12 -9.13
CA ASN A 126 -14.57 9.27 -10.31
C ASN A 126 -15.35 7.98 -10.01
N ASP A 127 -15.09 7.34 -8.88
CA ASP A 127 -15.84 6.16 -8.44
C ASP A 127 -17.31 6.50 -8.19
N ALA A 128 -17.60 7.67 -7.61
CA ALA A 128 -18.97 8.16 -7.46
C ALA A 128 -19.64 8.47 -8.82
N MET A 129 -18.89 8.98 -9.79
CA MET A 129 -19.38 9.20 -11.15
C MET A 129 -19.62 7.89 -11.88
N ILE A 130 -18.64 6.97 -11.85
CA ILE A 130 -18.76 5.61 -12.39
C ILE A 130 -19.91 4.89 -11.69
N ASN A 131 -20.01 5.02 -10.37
CA ASN A 131 -21.11 4.47 -9.59
C ASN A 131 -22.46 5.06 -10.04
N ARG A 132 -22.58 6.34 -10.34
CA ARG A 132 -23.81 6.93 -10.89
C ARG A 132 -24.12 6.45 -12.31
N GLU A 133 -23.12 6.30 -13.17
CA GLU A 133 -23.31 5.84 -14.55
C GLU A 133 -23.51 4.32 -14.65
N VAL A 134 -22.74 3.56 -13.89
CA VAL A 134 -22.73 2.08 -13.93
C VAL A 134 -23.74 1.50 -12.94
N TYR A 135 -23.82 2.03 -11.71
CA TYR A 135 -24.74 1.53 -10.67
C TYR A 135 -26.09 2.24 -10.69
N GLY A 136 -26.20 3.43 -11.34
CA GLY A 136 -27.50 4.06 -11.57
C GLY A 136 -28.45 3.23 -12.42
N ASN A 137 -27.90 2.25 -13.14
CA ASN A 137 -28.66 1.31 -13.97
C ASN A 137 -28.74 -0.12 -13.38
N THR A 138 -27.97 -0.45 -12.33
CA THR A 138 -28.03 -1.78 -11.72
C THR A 138 -28.22 -1.66 -10.21
N ASP A 139 -29.36 -2.12 -9.73
CA ASP A 139 -29.65 -2.26 -8.30
C ASP A 139 -28.92 -3.47 -7.67
N ILE A 140 -28.39 -4.36 -8.50
CA ILE A 140 -27.87 -5.65 -8.06
C ILE A 140 -26.33 -5.63 -8.00
N VAL A 141 -25.81 -6.03 -6.85
CA VAL A 141 -24.36 -6.17 -6.60
C VAL A 141 -24.02 -7.55 -6.09
N SER A 142 -22.79 -7.96 -6.30
CA SER A 142 -22.23 -9.20 -5.77
C SER A 142 -21.11 -8.91 -4.77
N THR A 143 -20.94 -9.79 -3.79
CA THR A 143 -19.78 -9.79 -2.90
C THR A 143 -18.84 -10.92 -3.26
N ASN A 144 -17.52 -10.70 -3.11
CA ASN A 144 -16.51 -11.69 -3.41
C ASN A 144 -16.52 -12.90 -2.48
N GLU A 145 -15.88 -13.97 -2.94
CA GLU A 145 -15.48 -15.09 -2.09
C GLU A 145 -14.20 -14.71 -1.33
N THR A 146 -14.28 -14.66 -0.01
CA THR A 146 -13.12 -14.43 0.84
C THR A 146 -13.37 -14.93 2.26
N TYR A 147 -12.33 -15.41 2.92
CA TYR A 147 -12.35 -15.71 4.36
C TYR A 147 -11.56 -14.69 5.18
N PHE A 148 -10.89 -13.73 4.50
CA PHE A 148 -10.16 -12.63 5.13
C PHE A 148 -11.10 -11.48 5.50
N VAL A 149 -12.03 -11.76 6.41
CA VAL A 149 -13.06 -10.83 6.85
C VAL A 149 -13.36 -11.06 8.32
N CYS A 150 -13.84 -10.03 9.02
CA CYS A 150 -14.34 -10.17 10.39
C CYS A 150 -15.62 -11.03 10.42
N ASP A 151 -16.04 -11.44 11.62
CA ASP A 151 -17.23 -12.28 11.81
C ASP A 151 -18.51 -11.64 11.28
N GLU A 152 -18.59 -10.31 11.31
CA GLU A 152 -19.73 -9.58 10.77
C GLU A 152 -19.76 -9.63 9.24
N CYS A 153 -18.65 -9.31 8.57
CA CYS A 153 -18.57 -9.31 7.12
C CYS A 153 -18.67 -10.71 6.52
N ALA A 154 -18.24 -11.75 7.25
CA ALA A 154 -18.24 -13.14 6.77
C ALA A 154 -19.64 -13.63 6.37
N LYS A 155 -20.69 -13.13 7.02
CA LYS A 155 -22.08 -13.47 6.75
C LYS A 155 -22.57 -13.04 5.36
N TYR A 156 -21.83 -12.11 4.72
CA TYR A 156 -22.24 -11.43 3.49
C TYR A 156 -21.37 -11.80 2.28
N THR A 157 -20.41 -12.69 2.43
CA THR A 157 -19.58 -13.16 1.32
C THR A 157 -20.34 -14.09 0.37
N LYS A 158 -19.95 -14.12 -0.90
CA LYS A 158 -20.55 -14.99 -1.95
C LYS A 158 -22.05 -14.81 -2.09
N ARG A 159 -22.54 -13.59 -2.22
CA ARG A 159 -23.98 -13.31 -2.36
C ARG A 159 -24.24 -12.19 -3.35
N TYR A 160 -25.45 -12.18 -3.88
CA TYR A 160 -26.01 -11.01 -4.55
C TYR A 160 -26.92 -10.26 -3.61
N PHE A 161 -26.92 -8.96 -3.74
CA PHE A 161 -27.70 -8.02 -2.95
C PHE A 161 -28.37 -6.99 -3.83
N SER A 162 -29.47 -6.43 -3.35
CA SER A 162 -30.09 -5.22 -3.88
C SER A 162 -29.61 -4.03 -3.05
N ILE A 163 -29.06 -3.00 -3.67
CA ILE A 163 -28.64 -1.76 -2.99
C ILE A 163 -29.87 -1.03 -2.44
N SER A 164 -30.89 -0.83 -3.27
CA SER A 164 -32.14 -0.18 -2.86
C SER A 164 -32.99 -1.01 -1.88
N GLY A 165 -32.82 -2.33 -1.90
CA GLY A 165 -33.68 -3.27 -1.20
C GLY A 165 -35.02 -3.55 -1.88
N ASN A 166 -35.21 -3.07 -3.12
CA ASN A 166 -36.46 -3.23 -3.87
C ASN A 166 -36.51 -4.55 -4.67
N SER A 167 -35.40 -5.29 -4.77
CA SER A 167 -35.38 -6.56 -5.46
C SER A 167 -36.23 -7.61 -4.77
N LYS A 168 -37.08 -8.31 -5.53
CA LYS A 168 -37.83 -9.48 -5.04
C LYS A 168 -36.97 -10.75 -5.00
N LYS A 169 -35.79 -10.73 -5.64
CA LYS A 169 -34.90 -11.89 -5.78
C LYS A 169 -33.78 -11.91 -4.76
N TYR A 170 -33.25 -10.75 -4.41
CA TYR A 170 -32.03 -10.64 -3.60
C TYR A 170 -32.26 -9.78 -2.35
N PRO A 171 -31.60 -10.09 -1.23
CA PRO A 171 -31.73 -9.33 0.02
C PRO A 171 -31.12 -7.93 -0.13
N LYS A 172 -31.53 -7.02 0.75
CA LYS A 172 -30.94 -5.68 0.81
C LYS A 172 -29.48 -5.76 1.26
N LEU A 173 -28.59 -5.00 0.59
CA LEU A 173 -27.22 -4.85 1.01
C LEU A 173 -27.14 -4.08 2.33
N PRO A 174 -26.40 -4.54 3.34
CA PRO A 174 -26.12 -3.77 4.53
C PRO A 174 -25.37 -2.48 4.20
N GLU A 175 -25.84 -1.35 4.72
CA GLU A 175 -25.31 -0.02 4.41
C GLU A 175 -23.82 0.13 4.76
N TYR A 176 -23.38 -0.46 5.88
CA TYR A 176 -22.00 -0.40 6.32
C TYR A 176 -21.00 -1.08 5.34
N LEU A 177 -21.46 -1.97 4.46
CA LEU A 177 -20.63 -2.57 3.43
C LEU A 177 -20.32 -1.60 2.28
N LEU A 178 -21.14 -0.58 2.07
CA LEU A 178 -20.90 0.50 1.11
C LEU A 178 -19.83 1.46 1.60
N HIS A 179 -19.76 1.66 2.92
CA HIS A 179 -18.85 2.61 3.56
C HIS A 179 -18.05 1.91 4.65
N LYS A 180 -16.93 1.30 4.29
CA LYS A 180 -16.07 0.60 5.27
C LYS A 180 -15.57 1.56 6.34
N SER A 181 -15.97 1.31 7.58
CA SER A 181 -15.41 2.00 8.75
C SER A 181 -14.04 1.44 9.15
N GLU A 182 -13.33 2.13 10.06
CA GLU A 182 -12.06 1.66 10.65
C GLU A 182 -12.16 0.26 11.27
N GLU A 183 -13.34 -0.13 11.77
CA GLU A 183 -13.60 -1.47 12.32
C GLU A 183 -13.45 -2.58 11.27
N HIS A 184 -13.60 -2.23 9.99
CA HIS A 184 -13.51 -3.17 8.86
C HIS A 184 -12.25 -2.99 8.01
N LYS A 185 -11.26 -2.21 8.46
CA LYS A 185 -10.05 -1.86 7.70
C LYS A 185 -9.23 -3.06 7.19
N TYR A 186 -9.30 -4.18 7.89
CA TYR A 186 -8.58 -5.41 7.49
C TYR A 186 -9.45 -6.39 6.70
N CYS A 187 -10.74 -6.10 6.50
CA CYS A 187 -11.64 -6.96 5.75
C CYS A 187 -11.44 -6.81 4.25
N SER A 188 -11.26 -7.93 3.55
CA SER A 188 -11.10 -7.98 2.09
C SER A 188 -12.42 -8.27 1.35
N ILE A 189 -13.58 -8.00 1.99
CA ILE A 189 -14.85 -8.03 1.28
C ILE A 189 -14.90 -6.90 0.26
N THR A 190 -15.29 -7.22 -0.97
CA THR A 190 -15.40 -6.27 -2.07
C THR A 190 -16.77 -6.43 -2.72
N ILE A 191 -17.35 -5.32 -3.15
CA ILE A 191 -18.65 -5.27 -3.81
C ILE A 191 -18.42 -4.99 -5.29
N TYR A 192 -19.09 -5.76 -6.15
CA TYR A 192 -19.01 -5.62 -7.59
C TYR A 192 -20.41 -5.42 -8.18
N PRO A 193 -20.60 -4.53 -9.16
CA PRO A 193 -21.86 -4.40 -9.87
C PRO A 193 -22.14 -5.67 -10.68
N VAL A 194 -23.41 -6.05 -10.75
CA VAL A 194 -23.88 -7.09 -11.63
C VAL A 194 -24.51 -6.41 -12.85
N LEU A 195 -23.77 -6.37 -13.95
CA LEU A 195 -24.09 -5.57 -15.13
C LEU A 195 -25.08 -6.25 -16.06
N ASP A 196 -25.70 -7.28 -15.89
CA ASP A 196 -26.77 -7.96 -16.65
C ASP A 196 -26.97 -9.37 -16.10
N ASP A 197 -28.06 -10.02 -16.47
CA ASP A 197 -28.34 -11.45 -16.15
C ASP A 197 -27.26 -12.42 -16.69
N ILE A 198 -26.25 -11.92 -17.41
CA ILE A 198 -25.12 -12.65 -18.00
C ILE A 198 -23.92 -12.74 -17.03
N SER A 199 -23.85 -11.90 -16.02
CA SER A 199 -22.78 -11.96 -15.02
C SER A 199 -23.00 -13.16 -14.11
N LEU A 200 -22.63 -14.34 -14.59
CA LEU A 200 -22.53 -15.52 -13.72
C LEU A 200 -21.57 -15.18 -12.59
N PRO A 201 -21.90 -15.57 -11.34
CA PRO A 201 -20.99 -15.35 -10.22
C PRO A 201 -19.62 -15.93 -10.56
N ALA A 202 -18.57 -15.23 -10.15
CA ALA A 202 -17.18 -15.68 -10.33
C ALA A 202 -16.87 -17.00 -9.60
N TRP A 203 -17.82 -17.51 -8.83
CA TRP A 203 -17.74 -18.80 -8.16
C TRP A 203 -18.72 -19.80 -8.79
N ASP A 204 -18.24 -21.02 -9.00
CA ASP A 204 -19.05 -22.15 -9.51
C ASP A 204 -20.13 -22.53 -8.49
N TYR A 205 -21.37 -22.10 -8.73
CA TYR A 205 -22.51 -22.53 -7.94
C TYR A 205 -23.45 -23.41 -8.78
N LYS A 206 -23.65 -24.64 -8.33
CA LYS A 206 -24.60 -25.61 -8.95
C LYS A 206 -25.86 -25.68 -8.08
N GLY A 207 -26.93 -25.04 -8.53
CA GLY A 207 -28.20 -25.10 -7.80
C GLY A 207 -29.08 -23.89 -7.99
N ASP A 208 -30.07 -23.70 -7.09
CA ASP A 208 -30.92 -22.51 -7.05
C ASP A 208 -30.13 -21.34 -6.46
N PHE A 209 -29.57 -20.50 -7.33
CA PHE A 209 -28.72 -19.37 -6.97
C PHE A 209 -29.48 -18.30 -6.15
N ILE A 210 -30.76 -18.07 -6.44
CA ILE A 210 -31.59 -17.13 -5.69
C ILE A 210 -31.75 -17.60 -4.25
N LYS A 211 -32.07 -18.89 -4.07
CA LYS A 211 -32.17 -19.51 -2.74
C LYS A 211 -30.83 -19.44 -2.00
N TYR A 212 -29.72 -19.64 -2.70
CA TYR A 212 -28.39 -19.54 -2.12
C TYR A 212 -28.09 -18.12 -1.63
N CYS A 213 -28.40 -17.07 -2.40
CA CYS A 213 -28.21 -15.68 -1.98
C CYS A 213 -29.08 -15.31 -0.77
N ASN A 214 -30.25 -15.93 -0.63
CA ASN A 214 -31.18 -15.72 0.48
C ASN A 214 -31.02 -16.68 1.67
N ARG A 215 -29.95 -17.51 1.67
CA ARG A 215 -29.66 -18.39 2.81
C ARG A 215 -29.43 -17.59 4.09
N PRO A 216 -29.57 -18.18 5.28
CA PRO A 216 -29.34 -17.48 6.55
C PRO A 216 -27.99 -16.74 6.56
N PHE A 217 -27.95 -15.56 7.18
CA PHE A 217 -26.74 -14.74 7.33
C PHE A 217 -25.90 -15.27 8.50
N VAL A 218 -25.18 -16.35 8.24
CA VAL A 218 -24.27 -16.98 9.21
C VAL A 218 -22.84 -16.95 8.68
N ASP A 219 -21.89 -16.95 9.58
CA ASP A 219 -20.47 -17.08 9.24
C ASP A 219 -20.17 -18.54 8.93
N GLU A 220 -19.93 -18.84 7.65
CA GLU A 220 -19.67 -20.18 7.13
C GLU A 220 -18.18 -20.57 7.17
N ARG A 221 -17.31 -19.69 7.70
CA ARG A 221 -15.87 -19.97 7.79
C ARG A 221 -15.59 -21.11 8.78
N THR A 222 -14.58 -21.91 8.46
CA THR A 222 -14.06 -22.92 9.38
C THR A 222 -13.32 -22.25 10.55
N LYS A 223 -13.10 -22.99 11.64
CA LYS A 223 -12.30 -22.50 12.77
C LYS A 223 -10.89 -22.11 12.37
N GLU A 224 -10.31 -22.87 11.43
CA GLU A 224 -8.98 -22.61 10.88
C GLU A 224 -8.93 -21.30 10.10
N GLN A 225 -9.94 -21.03 9.26
CA GLN A 225 -10.03 -19.77 8.50
C GLN A 225 -10.17 -18.54 9.42
N LYS A 226 -10.96 -18.66 10.49
CA LYS A 226 -11.07 -17.62 11.51
C LYS A 226 -9.74 -17.38 12.21
N ALA A 227 -9.08 -18.44 12.65
CA ALA A 227 -7.78 -18.35 13.33
C ALA A 227 -6.71 -17.71 12.45
N ILE A 228 -6.70 -18.00 11.13
CA ILE A 228 -5.78 -17.36 10.18
C ILE A 228 -6.07 -15.85 10.10
N PHE A 229 -7.32 -15.45 9.96
CA PHE A 229 -7.69 -14.02 9.91
C PHE A 229 -7.30 -13.30 11.20
N GLU A 230 -7.66 -13.83 12.36
CA GLU A 230 -7.32 -13.25 13.67
C GLU A 230 -5.81 -13.09 13.86
N LYS A 231 -5.03 -14.10 13.44
CA LYS A 231 -3.57 -14.04 13.49
C LYS A 231 -3.02 -12.92 12.63
N GLU A 232 -3.49 -12.81 11.38
CA GLU A 232 -3.03 -11.75 10.48
C GLU A 232 -3.41 -10.34 10.97
N VAL A 233 -4.61 -10.18 11.53
CA VAL A 233 -5.02 -8.90 12.12
C VAL A 233 -4.09 -8.52 13.26
N LYS A 234 -3.81 -9.45 14.18
CA LYS A 234 -2.87 -9.22 15.29
C LYS A 234 -1.47 -8.84 14.80
N GLU A 235 -0.96 -9.55 13.79
CA GLU A 235 0.35 -9.24 13.18
C GLU A 235 0.39 -7.85 12.55
N LYS A 236 -0.68 -7.44 11.86
CA LYS A 236 -0.80 -6.10 11.25
C LYS A 236 -0.88 -5.00 12.32
N GLU A 237 -1.66 -5.23 13.37
CA GLU A 237 -1.78 -4.30 14.48
C GLU A 237 -0.46 -4.16 15.27
N GLU A 238 0.23 -5.27 15.52
CA GLU A 238 1.54 -5.25 16.15
C GLU A 238 2.55 -4.49 15.27
N MET A 239 2.52 -4.74 13.96
CA MET A 239 3.40 -4.04 13.02
C MET A 239 3.10 -2.54 13.00
N ALA A 240 1.85 -2.13 13.06
CA ALA A 240 1.45 -0.72 13.10
C ALA A 240 1.95 -0.05 14.39
N ARG A 241 1.74 -0.67 15.56
CA ARG A 241 2.27 -0.17 16.85
C ARG A 241 3.78 -0.09 16.86
N ASP A 242 4.46 -1.11 16.32
CA ASP A 242 5.91 -1.13 16.21
C ASP A 242 6.43 0.01 15.33
N LYS A 243 5.72 0.29 14.24
CA LYS A 243 6.07 1.37 13.32
C LYS A 243 5.89 2.73 13.98
N GLU A 244 4.78 2.94 14.65
CA GLU A 244 4.49 4.17 15.39
C GLU A 244 5.54 4.44 16.47
N PHE A 245 5.86 3.43 17.27
CA PHE A 245 6.92 3.53 18.29
C PHE A 245 8.30 3.82 17.66
N TYR A 246 8.66 3.10 16.60
CA TYR A 246 9.92 3.35 15.89
C TYR A 246 9.99 4.78 15.36
N ASP A 247 8.93 5.27 14.72
CA ASP A 247 8.89 6.63 14.15
C ASP A 247 9.03 7.69 15.23
N LEU A 248 8.36 7.50 16.37
CA LEU A 248 8.47 8.39 17.52
C LEU A 248 9.91 8.45 18.08
N ILE A 249 10.54 7.29 18.28
CA ILE A 249 11.93 7.21 18.74
C ILE A 249 12.88 7.79 17.70
N PHE A 250 12.67 7.49 16.44
CA PHE A 250 13.52 7.96 15.36
C PHE A 250 13.46 9.47 15.18
N GLU A 251 12.28 10.08 15.37
CA GLU A 251 12.09 11.52 15.30
C GLU A 251 12.68 12.26 16.52
N LYS A 252 12.35 11.78 17.72
CA LYS A 252 12.70 12.48 18.97
C LYS A 252 14.10 12.17 19.48
N PHE A 253 14.60 10.97 19.23
CA PHE A 253 15.85 10.44 19.79
C PHE A 253 16.66 9.70 18.73
N PRO A 254 17.04 10.37 17.63
CA PRO A 254 17.70 9.74 16.50
C PRO A 254 19.06 9.10 16.84
N GLU A 255 19.70 9.54 17.94
CA GLU A 255 20.98 9.00 18.39
C GLU A 255 20.88 7.59 18.97
N ILE A 256 19.70 7.20 19.48
CA ILE A 256 19.46 5.86 20.05
C ILE A 256 18.63 4.96 19.10
N ALA A 257 17.94 5.58 18.14
CA ALA A 257 17.09 4.85 17.21
C ALA A 257 17.91 3.98 16.25
N PRO A 258 17.44 2.77 15.92
CA PRO A 258 18.03 1.99 14.83
C PRO A 258 17.92 2.75 13.50
N LYS A 259 18.89 2.55 12.60
CA LYS A 259 18.95 3.25 11.30
C LYS A 259 17.75 2.95 10.36
N SER A 260 16.94 1.95 10.67
CA SER A 260 15.77 1.59 9.88
C SER A 260 14.76 0.79 10.70
N PHE A 261 13.49 0.87 10.31
CA PHE A 261 12.42 0.06 10.90
C PHE A 261 12.71 -1.46 10.80
N GLY A 262 13.28 -1.92 9.67
CA GLY A 262 13.73 -3.31 9.55
C GLY A 262 14.84 -3.69 10.53
N GLY A 263 15.72 -2.74 10.87
CA GLY A 263 16.71 -2.89 11.94
C GLY A 263 16.07 -3.03 13.32
N TYR A 264 15.11 -2.15 13.63
CA TYR A 264 14.30 -2.20 14.84
C TYR A 264 13.60 -3.56 14.98
N ARG A 265 12.89 -4.02 13.95
CA ARG A 265 12.19 -5.31 14.00
C ARG A 265 13.12 -6.50 14.24
N ARG A 266 14.31 -6.53 13.63
CA ARG A 266 15.30 -7.57 13.89
C ARG A 266 15.81 -7.54 15.33
N MET A 267 16.06 -6.34 15.88
CA MET A 267 16.48 -6.18 17.29
C MET A 267 15.37 -6.66 18.24
N LYS A 268 14.11 -6.33 17.97
CA LYS A 268 12.95 -6.79 18.75
C LYS A 268 12.81 -8.30 18.68
N ALA A 269 12.81 -8.89 17.48
CA ALA A 269 12.66 -10.32 17.27
C ALA A 269 13.76 -11.16 17.96
N SER A 270 14.98 -10.65 18.00
CA SER A 270 16.10 -11.31 18.69
C SER A 270 16.17 -10.99 20.17
N ASN A 271 15.30 -10.13 20.70
CA ASN A 271 15.35 -9.62 22.08
C ASN A 271 16.77 -9.17 22.49
N SER A 272 17.45 -8.49 21.55
CA SER A 272 18.86 -8.14 21.70
C SER A 272 19.11 -7.18 22.87
N GLU A 273 20.33 -7.19 23.43
CA GLU A 273 20.72 -6.24 24.48
C GLU A 273 20.57 -4.77 24.02
N ASN A 274 20.78 -4.51 22.73
CA ASN A 274 20.54 -3.17 22.15
C ASN A 274 19.05 -2.82 22.15
N TYR A 275 18.16 -3.79 21.94
CA TYR A 275 16.72 -3.57 22.04
C TYR A 275 16.30 -3.23 23.46
N LYS A 276 16.78 -3.98 24.45
CA LYS A 276 16.50 -3.74 25.87
C LYS A 276 17.00 -2.36 26.31
N LYS A 277 18.21 -1.96 25.87
CA LYS A 277 18.75 -0.61 26.12
C LYS A 277 17.89 0.47 25.47
N LEU A 278 17.42 0.25 24.24
CA LEU A 278 16.53 1.16 23.54
C LEU A 278 15.23 1.36 24.32
N LEU A 279 14.58 0.27 24.77
CA LEU A 279 13.35 0.35 25.54
C LEU A 279 13.53 1.14 26.83
N LYS A 280 14.56 0.77 27.63
CA LYS A 280 14.86 1.45 28.89
C LYS A 280 15.08 2.96 28.68
N LYS A 281 15.83 3.32 27.65
CA LYS A 281 16.10 4.74 27.33
C LYS A 281 14.84 5.46 26.84
N ALA A 282 14.00 4.79 26.06
CA ALA A 282 12.73 5.34 25.62
C ALA A 282 11.77 5.58 26.80
N GLU A 283 11.70 4.64 27.74
CA GLU A 283 10.93 4.77 28.97
C GLU A 283 11.43 5.97 29.83
N GLU A 284 12.73 6.07 30.06
CA GLU A 284 13.35 7.18 30.79
C GLU A 284 13.04 8.55 30.17
N LEU A 285 13.04 8.65 28.82
CA LEU A 285 12.89 9.90 28.10
C LEU A 285 11.44 10.30 27.84
N LEU A 286 10.55 9.32 27.62
CA LEU A 286 9.16 9.56 27.31
C LEU A 286 8.24 9.50 28.53
N GLY A 287 8.73 8.96 29.67
CA GLY A 287 7.95 8.77 30.88
C GLY A 287 6.75 7.83 30.69
N TYR A 288 6.83 6.91 29.71
CA TYR A 288 5.70 6.14 29.23
C TYR A 288 6.11 4.68 29.02
N ASP A 289 5.37 3.77 29.66
CA ASP A 289 5.49 2.35 29.37
C ASP A 289 4.64 1.99 28.15
N PHE A 290 5.27 1.96 26.99
CA PHE A 290 4.62 1.67 25.71
C PHE A 290 4.17 0.21 25.56
N TYR A 291 4.58 -0.68 26.47
CA TYR A 291 4.36 -2.12 26.34
C TYR A 291 3.38 -2.73 27.35
N THR A 292 2.83 -1.94 28.26
CA THR A 292 1.83 -2.44 29.23
C THR A 292 0.37 -2.20 28.81
N LYS A 293 0.12 -1.79 27.55
CA LYS A 293 -1.26 -1.72 27.03
C LYS A 293 -1.54 -2.75 25.97
#